data_f7ec34afd003283f214c794a2863ce82
#
_entry.id   f7ec34afd003283f214c794a2863ce82
#
_cell.length_a   1.000
_cell.length_b   1.000
_cell.length_c   1.000
_cell.angle_alpha   90.00
_cell.angle_beta   90.00
_cell.angle_gamma   90.00
#
_symmetry.space_group_name_H-M   'P 1'
#
loop_
_entity.id
_entity.type
_entity.pdbx_description
1 polymer ?
#
loop_
_entity_poly.entity_id
_entity_poly.type
_entity_poly.pdbx_seq_one_letter_code
_entity_poly.pdbx_strand_id
1 'polypeptide(L)'
;MKIAFIDIYNRIPISSGGDWWMLQLLTDLSRNNSVSAFYTSEKSSEEGYLPEDISFNTYVLPSRVKWGRLSTWLEIIRPDALWDKAQIRDIEAECVFTLIYGYHIAASIASKNEAPLVLVMHNVEWQYVKSLGSLWHLPLRIFENWILKRVDAVITISPRDYDYAAKHASRRVFCIPPQPDKHLFSPDGARYDYGSTRFNVVFYGSLDRYQNRMALSFIGNELVPALAREPSNGTFKVHVFGSGKAHDDLFSGTGINFIGAVSDPGQYIRGADAIIIPVKNASGIKLRAIESLACGKPVVATPEAVQGLPEDLRAMIYEASTADEFVEALKGIRDGRLGNKTNNSLLIRLMQKDSVEDVLSYVLKKRQEPAVKLK
;
A
#
# COMPACT_ATOMS: atom_id res chain seq x y z
N MET A 1 -13.58 -22.77 5.41
CA MET A 1 -12.82 -22.53 6.66
C MET A 1 -13.25 -21.21 7.27
N LYS A 2 -13.32 -21.12 8.61
CA LYS A 2 -13.58 -19.85 9.32
C LYS A 2 -12.26 -19.13 9.58
N ILE A 3 -12.13 -17.90 9.08
CA ILE A 3 -10.94 -17.07 9.25
C ILE A 3 -11.29 -15.82 10.04
N ALA A 4 -10.54 -15.57 11.12
CA ALA A 4 -10.60 -14.30 11.84
C ALA A 4 -9.43 -13.41 11.41
N PHE A 5 -9.73 -12.17 11.02
CA PHE A 5 -8.74 -11.16 10.69
C PHE A 5 -8.79 -10.02 11.71
N ILE A 6 -7.69 -9.75 12.38
CA ILE A 6 -7.61 -8.75 13.45
C ILE A 6 -6.79 -7.56 12.98
N ASP A 7 -7.43 -6.40 12.85
CA ASP A 7 -6.77 -5.11 12.60
C ASP A 7 -7.27 -4.10 13.64
N ILE A 8 -6.41 -3.19 14.03
CA ILE A 8 -6.78 -2.10 14.93
C ILE A 8 -7.51 -0.96 14.21
N TYR A 9 -7.37 -0.88 12.90
CA TYR A 9 -8.00 0.16 12.09
C TYR A 9 -9.05 -0.43 11.15
N ASN A 10 -10.22 0.18 11.11
CA ASN A 10 -11.15 -0.08 10.02
C ASN A 10 -10.56 0.51 8.73
N ARG A 11 -10.38 -0.35 7.72
CA ARG A 11 -9.83 0.03 6.41
C ARG A 11 -10.89 0.48 5.41
N ILE A 12 -12.15 0.43 5.81
CA ILE A 12 -13.30 0.79 4.98
C ILE A 12 -13.94 2.07 5.58
N PRO A 13 -14.19 3.11 4.76
CA PRO A 13 -13.90 3.24 3.32
C PRO A 13 -12.41 3.37 3.02
N ILE A 14 -12.01 2.98 1.80
CA ILE A 14 -10.61 2.94 1.36
C ILE A 14 -10.11 4.35 1.11
N SER A 15 -9.00 4.72 1.74
CA SER A 15 -8.39 6.04 1.61
C SER A 15 -6.90 6.01 1.26
N SER A 16 -6.31 4.82 1.16
CA SER A 16 -4.89 4.67 0.88
C SER A 16 -4.59 3.38 0.13
N GLY A 17 -3.41 3.30 -0.51
CA GLY A 17 -2.94 2.07 -1.14
C GLY A 17 -2.78 0.89 -0.17
N GLY A 18 -2.49 1.17 1.10
CA GLY A 18 -2.45 0.14 2.14
C GLY A 18 -3.83 -0.43 2.47
N ASP A 19 -4.86 0.44 2.50
CA ASP A 19 -6.25 0.00 2.68
C ASP A 19 -6.71 -0.84 1.48
N TRP A 20 -6.35 -0.42 0.25
CA TRP A 20 -6.63 -1.16 -0.97
C TRP A 20 -6.03 -2.57 -0.97
N TRP A 21 -4.74 -2.69 -0.65
CA TRP A 21 -4.09 -3.99 -0.58
C TRP A 21 -4.71 -4.89 0.50
N MET A 22 -5.09 -4.31 1.64
CA MET A 22 -5.77 -5.06 2.70
C MET A 22 -7.13 -5.57 2.24
N LEU A 23 -7.89 -4.74 1.52
CA LEU A 23 -9.16 -5.18 0.93
C LEU A 23 -8.95 -6.32 -0.05
N GLN A 24 -7.94 -6.24 -0.92
CA GLN A 24 -7.59 -7.34 -1.84
C GLN A 24 -7.28 -8.63 -1.08
N LEU A 25 -6.45 -8.55 -0.03
CA LEU A 25 -6.11 -9.70 0.80
C LEU A 25 -7.35 -10.33 1.44
N LEU A 26 -8.24 -9.52 2.02
CA LEU A 26 -9.49 -9.98 2.63
C LEU A 26 -10.44 -10.58 1.59
N THR A 27 -10.55 -9.98 0.43
CA THR A 27 -11.36 -10.48 -0.70
C THR A 27 -10.82 -11.82 -1.20
N ASP A 28 -9.51 -11.95 -1.40
CA ASP A 28 -8.89 -13.22 -1.81
C ASP A 28 -9.09 -14.30 -0.76
N LEU A 29 -8.93 -14.00 0.53
CA LEU A 29 -9.24 -14.91 1.63
C LEU A 29 -10.70 -15.36 1.60
N SER A 30 -11.64 -14.48 1.25
CA SER A 30 -13.08 -14.75 1.32
C SER A 30 -13.62 -15.54 0.13
N ARG A 31 -12.86 -15.71 -0.97
CA ARG A 31 -13.33 -16.46 -2.16
C ARG A 31 -13.78 -17.88 -1.82
N ASN A 32 -13.05 -18.56 -0.94
CA ASN A 32 -13.33 -19.97 -0.58
C ASN A 32 -13.47 -20.16 0.94
N ASN A 33 -13.58 -19.07 1.71
CA ASN A 33 -13.61 -19.12 3.17
C ASN A 33 -14.63 -18.13 3.73
N SER A 34 -15.10 -18.39 4.94
CA SER A 34 -15.89 -17.45 5.72
C SER A 34 -14.94 -16.54 6.51
N VAL A 35 -14.80 -15.29 6.10
CA VAL A 35 -13.89 -14.33 6.71
C VAL A 35 -14.67 -13.35 7.59
N SER A 36 -14.19 -13.16 8.82
CA SER A 36 -14.66 -12.16 9.76
C SER A 36 -13.51 -11.21 10.11
N ALA A 37 -13.63 -9.95 9.72
CA ALA A 37 -12.65 -8.91 10.01
C ALA A 37 -13.09 -8.11 11.24
N PHE A 38 -12.22 -8.06 12.25
CA PHE A 38 -12.46 -7.40 13.53
C PHE A 38 -11.59 -6.16 13.64
N TYR A 39 -12.23 -5.01 13.88
CA TYR A 39 -11.58 -3.71 14.04
C TYR A 39 -11.82 -3.17 15.44
N THR A 40 -10.97 -2.27 15.86
CA THR A 40 -10.99 -1.72 17.21
C THR A 40 -11.33 -0.25 17.25
N SER A 41 -11.30 0.40 16.09
CA SER A 41 -11.72 1.78 15.94
C SER A 41 -12.57 1.94 14.69
N GLU A 42 -13.62 2.72 14.79
CA GLU A 42 -14.34 3.21 13.61
C GLU A 42 -13.47 4.25 12.89
N LYS A 43 -13.49 4.23 11.57
CA LYS A 43 -12.85 5.25 10.76
C LYS A 43 -13.68 6.52 10.84
N SER A 44 -13.07 7.61 11.27
CA SER A 44 -13.78 8.89 11.47
C SER A 44 -14.02 9.69 10.18
N SER A 45 -13.58 9.19 9.00
CA SER A 45 -13.75 9.88 7.73
C SER A 45 -14.83 9.20 6.86
N GLU A 46 -15.83 9.96 6.49
CA GLU A 46 -16.84 9.57 5.47
C GLU A 46 -16.26 9.58 4.05
N GLU A 47 -15.02 10.07 3.87
CA GLU A 47 -14.35 10.20 2.58
C GLU A 47 -13.55 8.94 2.23
N GLY A 48 -13.95 8.26 1.17
CA GLY A 48 -13.24 7.11 0.61
C GLY A 48 -14.13 6.26 -0.30
N TYR A 49 -13.49 5.37 -1.06
CA TYR A 49 -14.17 4.43 -1.93
C TYR A 49 -14.76 3.29 -1.10
N LEU A 50 -16.06 3.04 -1.28
CA LEU A 50 -16.76 1.86 -0.76
C LEU A 50 -16.93 0.87 -1.91
N PRO A 51 -16.33 -0.31 -1.83
CA PRO A 51 -16.59 -1.37 -2.81
C PRO A 51 -18.06 -1.80 -2.75
N GLU A 52 -18.67 -2.02 -3.92
CA GLU A 52 -20.07 -2.45 -4.02
C GLU A 52 -20.26 -3.89 -3.47
N ASP A 53 -19.25 -4.76 -3.60
CA ASP A 53 -19.29 -6.16 -3.18
C ASP A 53 -18.21 -6.46 -2.15
N ILE A 54 -18.54 -6.34 -0.85
CA ILE A 54 -17.71 -6.83 0.23
C ILE A 54 -18.12 -8.27 0.56
N SER A 55 -17.24 -9.23 0.27
CA SER A 55 -17.50 -10.66 0.46
C SER A 55 -17.16 -11.20 1.87
N PHE A 56 -16.88 -10.33 2.83
CA PHE A 56 -16.53 -10.69 4.21
C PHE A 56 -17.31 -9.87 5.24
N ASN A 57 -17.45 -10.42 6.44
CA ASN A 57 -18.14 -9.75 7.55
C ASN A 57 -17.19 -8.81 8.30
N THR A 58 -17.71 -7.67 8.75
CA THR A 58 -16.95 -6.71 9.56
C THR A 58 -17.56 -6.55 10.96
N TYR A 59 -16.71 -6.51 11.98
CA TYR A 59 -17.12 -6.38 13.38
C TYR A 59 -16.24 -5.34 14.07
N VAL A 60 -16.84 -4.53 14.93
CA VAL A 60 -16.11 -3.59 15.78
C VAL A 60 -15.89 -4.25 17.14
N LEU A 61 -14.64 -4.38 17.55
CA LEU A 61 -14.26 -4.77 18.90
C LEU A 61 -14.10 -3.50 19.73
N PRO A 62 -14.96 -3.25 20.74
CA PRO A 62 -14.83 -2.04 21.52
C PRO A 62 -13.51 -2.04 22.31
N SER A 63 -12.74 -0.98 22.12
CA SER A 63 -11.51 -0.72 22.84
C SER A 63 -11.82 0.08 24.13
N ARG A 64 -11.16 -0.25 25.24
CA ARG A 64 -11.25 0.50 26.49
C ARG A 64 -10.57 1.87 26.41
N VAL A 65 -9.75 2.11 25.41
CA VAL A 65 -8.96 3.33 25.23
C VAL A 65 -9.10 3.84 23.82
N LYS A 66 -9.29 5.16 23.63
CA LYS A 66 -9.23 5.77 22.28
C LYS A 66 -7.83 5.58 21.69
N TRP A 67 -7.79 5.09 20.45
CA TRP A 67 -6.54 4.84 19.76
C TRP A 67 -5.77 6.13 19.47
N GLY A 68 -4.48 6.09 19.80
CA GLY A 68 -3.53 7.18 19.64
C GLY A 68 -2.12 6.70 19.99
N ARG A 69 -1.17 7.60 20.08
CA ARG A 69 0.23 7.24 20.40
C ARG A 69 0.38 6.44 21.72
N LEU A 70 -0.45 6.71 22.71
CA LEU A 70 -0.41 6.04 24.01
C LEU A 70 -0.98 4.62 23.94
N SER A 71 -2.04 4.38 23.15
CA SER A 71 -2.65 3.05 23.01
C SER A 71 -1.75 2.07 22.26
N THR A 72 -1.00 2.53 21.26
CA THR A 72 0.04 1.74 20.59
C THR A 72 1.09 1.22 21.59
N TRP A 73 1.39 2.00 22.62
CA TRP A 73 2.27 1.60 23.71
C TRP A 73 1.67 0.57 24.63
N LEU A 74 0.42 0.78 24.99
CA LEU A 74 -0.30 -0.17 25.86
C LEU A 74 -0.43 -1.53 25.18
N GLU A 75 -0.56 -1.59 23.86
CA GLU A 75 -0.54 -2.85 23.10
C GLU A 75 0.78 -3.60 23.27
N ILE A 76 1.90 -2.88 23.28
CA ILE A 76 3.23 -3.48 23.45
C ILE A 76 3.49 -3.89 24.90
N ILE A 77 3.09 -3.05 25.90
CA ILE A 77 3.50 -3.19 27.30
C ILE A 77 2.42 -3.85 28.16
N ARG A 78 1.17 -3.52 27.92
CA ARG A 78 0.00 -4.00 28.68
C ARG A 78 -1.22 -4.24 27.80
N PRO A 79 -1.18 -5.25 26.93
CA PRO A 79 -2.29 -5.53 26.01
C PRO A 79 -3.63 -5.80 26.75
N ASP A 80 -3.57 -6.39 27.95
CA ASP A 80 -4.77 -6.66 28.76
C ASP A 80 -5.52 -5.39 29.22
N ALA A 81 -4.88 -4.22 29.17
CA ALA A 81 -5.52 -2.95 29.51
C ALA A 81 -6.42 -2.41 28.39
N LEU A 82 -6.22 -2.86 27.17
CA LEU A 82 -6.91 -2.36 25.98
C LEU A 82 -8.19 -3.13 25.66
N TRP A 83 -8.27 -4.42 26.06
CA TRP A 83 -9.26 -5.36 25.57
C TRP A 83 -10.04 -6.04 26.69
N ASP A 84 -11.32 -6.30 26.42
CA ASP A 84 -12.12 -7.16 27.26
C ASP A 84 -12.00 -8.60 26.75
N LYS A 85 -11.37 -9.46 27.58
CA LYS A 85 -11.23 -10.89 27.27
C LYS A 85 -12.56 -11.61 27.07
N ALA A 86 -13.66 -11.08 27.64
CA ALA A 86 -14.98 -11.67 27.46
C ALA A 86 -15.47 -11.54 26.00
N GLN A 87 -15.14 -10.43 25.32
CA GLN A 87 -15.62 -10.15 23.96
C GLN A 87 -14.93 -10.99 22.88
N ILE A 88 -13.70 -11.47 23.15
CA ILE A 88 -12.97 -12.33 22.20
C ILE A 88 -13.20 -13.82 22.46
N ARG A 89 -13.91 -14.17 23.55
CA ARG A 89 -14.18 -15.56 23.93
C ARG A 89 -15.04 -16.33 22.93
N ASP A 90 -15.94 -15.65 22.23
CA ASP A 90 -16.90 -16.30 21.34
C ASP A 90 -16.46 -16.32 19.88
N ILE A 91 -15.26 -15.78 19.59
CA ILE A 91 -14.72 -15.80 18.24
C ILE A 91 -14.19 -17.20 17.92
N GLU A 92 -14.85 -17.87 16.97
CA GLU A 92 -14.41 -19.14 16.41
C GLU A 92 -13.57 -18.90 15.14
N ALA A 93 -12.40 -19.52 15.06
CA ALA A 93 -11.52 -19.42 13.91
C ALA A 93 -10.70 -20.69 13.70
N GLU A 94 -10.55 -21.12 12.47
CA GLU A 94 -9.66 -22.21 12.05
C GLU A 94 -8.29 -21.67 11.61
N CYS A 95 -8.20 -20.37 11.32
CA CYS A 95 -6.97 -19.64 11.07
C CYS A 95 -7.17 -18.17 11.49
N VAL A 96 -6.13 -17.56 12.05
CA VAL A 96 -6.17 -16.16 12.52
C VAL A 96 -5.10 -15.34 11.79
N PHE A 97 -5.50 -14.22 11.22
CA PHE A 97 -4.62 -13.24 10.59
C PHE A 97 -4.57 -11.98 11.42
N THR A 98 -3.43 -11.33 11.48
CA THR A 98 -3.28 -10.07 12.23
C THR A 98 -2.20 -9.18 11.67
N LEU A 99 -2.34 -7.86 11.92
CA LEU A 99 -1.23 -6.91 11.82
C LEU A 99 -0.49 -6.85 13.16
N ILE A 100 0.67 -6.16 13.16
CA ILE A 100 1.55 -6.07 14.33
C ILE A 100 0.82 -5.59 15.60
N TYR A 101 -0.04 -4.59 15.46
CA TYR A 101 -0.74 -3.98 16.61
C TYR A 101 -1.97 -4.77 17.09
N GLY A 102 -2.45 -5.73 16.32
CA GLY A 102 -3.53 -6.66 16.74
C GLY A 102 -3.01 -7.99 17.30
N TYR A 103 -1.69 -8.16 17.41
CA TYR A 103 -1.06 -9.44 17.71
C TYR A 103 -1.57 -10.11 18.98
N HIS A 104 -1.67 -9.39 20.09
CA HIS A 104 -2.05 -9.99 21.38
C HIS A 104 -3.49 -10.54 21.39
N ILE A 105 -4.41 -9.81 20.74
CA ILE A 105 -5.80 -10.28 20.56
C ILE A 105 -5.80 -11.53 19.69
N ALA A 106 -5.16 -11.43 18.54
CA ALA A 106 -5.07 -12.53 17.58
C ALA A 106 -4.43 -13.78 18.18
N ALA A 107 -3.36 -13.63 18.96
CA ALA A 107 -2.70 -14.72 19.66
C ALA A 107 -3.61 -15.37 20.71
N SER A 108 -4.44 -14.59 21.43
CA SER A 108 -5.43 -15.13 22.37
C SER A 108 -6.52 -15.93 21.66
N ILE A 109 -7.04 -15.44 20.52
CA ILE A 109 -8.02 -16.13 19.69
C ILE A 109 -7.41 -17.42 19.12
N ALA A 110 -6.20 -17.33 18.54
CA ALA A 110 -5.49 -18.45 17.96
C ALA A 110 -5.23 -19.55 19.00
N SER A 111 -4.75 -19.18 20.19
CA SER A 111 -4.49 -20.13 21.28
C SER A 111 -5.77 -20.85 21.74
N LYS A 112 -6.89 -20.12 21.89
CA LYS A 112 -8.18 -20.71 22.30
C LYS A 112 -8.71 -21.72 21.28
N ASN A 113 -8.56 -21.40 19.98
CA ASN A 113 -9.10 -22.20 18.89
C ASN A 113 -8.10 -23.26 18.38
N GLU A 114 -6.92 -23.35 18.98
CA GLU A 114 -5.80 -24.16 18.45
C GLU A 114 -5.52 -23.89 16.97
N ALA A 115 -5.70 -22.63 16.57
CA ALA A 115 -5.63 -22.17 15.18
C ALA A 115 -4.26 -21.58 14.87
N PRO A 116 -3.72 -21.73 13.65
CA PRO A 116 -2.51 -21.07 13.24
C PRO A 116 -2.69 -19.55 13.19
N LEU A 117 -1.60 -18.84 13.50
CA LEU A 117 -1.53 -17.38 13.53
C LEU A 117 -0.63 -16.86 12.42
N VAL A 118 -1.17 -16.03 11.54
CA VAL A 118 -0.47 -15.42 10.41
C VAL A 118 -0.28 -13.93 10.63
N LEU A 119 0.96 -13.46 10.59
CA LEU A 119 1.27 -12.02 10.63
C LEU A 119 1.22 -11.42 9.23
N VAL A 120 0.53 -10.30 9.09
CA VAL A 120 0.46 -9.51 7.85
C VAL A 120 1.24 -8.22 8.05
N MET A 121 2.27 -7.99 7.23
CA MET A 121 3.16 -6.83 7.29
C MET A 121 2.97 -5.94 6.07
N HIS A 122 2.41 -4.74 6.27
CA HIS A 122 2.36 -3.70 5.23
C HIS A 122 3.73 -3.06 4.95
N ASN A 123 4.58 -3.07 5.94
CA ASN A 123 5.94 -2.55 5.93
C ASN A 123 6.68 -3.13 7.14
N VAL A 124 7.96 -2.87 7.24
CA VAL A 124 8.72 -3.05 8.48
C VAL A 124 8.41 -1.86 9.37
N GLU A 125 7.50 -2.04 10.33
CA GLU A 125 6.85 -0.95 11.08
C GLU A 125 7.85 -0.07 11.84
N TRP A 126 8.87 -0.69 12.47
CA TRP A 126 9.89 0.10 13.17
C TRP A 126 10.72 0.98 12.23
N GLN A 127 10.95 0.57 10.97
CA GLN A 127 11.65 1.39 9.97
C GLN A 127 10.78 2.58 9.56
N TYR A 128 9.48 2.36 9.40
CA TYR A 128 8.54 3.42 9.12
C TYR A 128 8.52 4.45 10.27
N VAL A 129 8.38 4.00 11.52
CA VAL A 129 8.40 4.87 12.70
C VAL A 129 9.73 5.61 12.84
N LYS A 130 10.85 4.97 12.50
CA LYS A 130 12.17 5.61 12.45
C LYS A 130 12.22 6.72 11.39
N SER A 131 11.65 6.51 10.21
CA SER A 131 11.62 7.52 9.13
C SER A 131 10.83 8.78 9.51
N LEU A 132 9.93 8.68 10.49
CA LEU A 132 9.20 9.81 11.09
C LEU A 132 10.00 10.54 12.19
N GLY A 133 11.27 10.17 12.43
CA GLY A 133 12.11 10.76 13.46
C GLY A 133 11.76 10.35 14.90
N SER A 134 10.93 9.33 15.09
CA SER A 134 10.47 8.90 16.41
C SER A 134 11.45 7.93 17.06
N LEU A 135 11.83 8.19 18.32
CA LEU A 135 12.68 7.28 19.12
C LEU A 135 11.99 5.94 19.45
N TRP A 136 10.70 5.88 19.25
CA TRP A 136 9.87 4.70 19.50
C TRP A 136 10.14 3.54 18.53
N HIS A 137 10.94 3.74 17.51
CA HIS A 137 11.37 2.68 16.61
C HIS A 137 12.19 1.58 17.32
N LEU A 138 12.91 1.89 18.42
CA LEU A 138 13.73 0.91 19.12
C LEU A 138 12.92 -0.18 19.82
N PRO A 139 12.00 0.15 20.77
CA PRO A 139 11.16 -0.87 21.38
C PRO A 139 10.22 -1.57 20.37
N LEU A 140 9.74 -0.85 19.36
CA LEU A 140 8.93 -1.44 18.30
C LEU A 140 9.71 -2.49 17.49
N ARG A 141 10.99 -2.26 17.23
CA ARG A 141 11.89 -3.24 16.58
C ARG A 141 12.00 -4.52 17.40
N ILE A 142 12.15 -4.39 18.74
CA ILE A 142 12.24 -5.56 19.62
C ILE A 142 10.92 -6.34 19.58
N PHE A 143 9.80 -5.64 19.67
CA PHE A 143 8.46 -6.23 19.64
C PHE A 143 8.15 -6.92 18.30
N GLU A 144 8.43 -6.27 17.18
CA GLU A 144 8.23 -6.83 15.83
C GLU A 144 9.06 -8.10 15.64
N ASN A 145 10.35 -8.07 16.01
CA ASN A 145 11.22 -9.25 15.95
C ASN A 145 10.76 -10.38 16.91
N TRP A 146 10.17 -10.03 18.04
CA TRP A 146 9.62 -10.98 18.98
C TRP A 146 8.36 -11.67 18.41
N ILE A 147 7.49 -10.93 17.72
CA ILE A 147 6.31 -11.47 17.01
C ILE A 147 6.73 -12.40 15.89
N LEU A 148 7.67 -11.97 15.02
CA LEU A 148 8.16 -12.74 13.88
C LEU A 148 8.65 -14.15 14.26
N LYS A 149 9.10 -14.34 15.50
CA LYS A 149 9.53 -15.65 16.00
C LYS A 149 8.39 -16.52 16.52
N ARG A 150 7.15 -16.00 16.64
CA ARG A 150 6.02 -16.65 17.32
C ARG A 150 4.85 -16.97 16.44
N VAL A 151 4.78 -16.38 15.26
CA VAL A 151 3.71 -16.64 14.29
C VAL A 151 4.01 -17.87 13.45
N ASP A 152 2.98 -18.49 12.88
CA ASP A 152 3.10 -19.69 12.06
C ASP A 152 3.46 -19.39 10.59
N ALA A 153 3.10 -18.21 10.12
CA ALA A 153 3.51 -17.68 8.81
C ALA A 153 3.53 -16.16 8.83
N VAL A 154 4.23 -15.57 7.87
CA VAL A 154 4.30 -14.12 7.67
C VAL A 154 3.94 -13.81 6.21
N ILE A 155 3.10 -12.81 6.00
CA ILE A 155 2.84 -12.22 4.68
C ILE A 155 3.48 -10.84 4.64
N THR A 156 4.22 -10.55 3.59
CA THR A 156 4.81 -9.24 3.31
C THR A 156 4.33 -8.70 1.97
N ILE A 157 4.35 -7.38 1.83
CA ILE A 157 3.86 -6.68 0.64
C ILE A 157 4.98 -6.46 -0.39
N SER A 158 6.25 -6.48 0.03
CA SER A 158 7.37 -6.16 -0.84
C SER A 158 8.53 -7.14 -0.69
N PRO A 159 9.38 -7.31 -1.72
CA PRO A 159 10.61 -8.10 -1.62
C PRO A 159 11.55 -7.61 -0.50
N ARG A 160 11.63 -6.31 -0.29
CA ARG A 160 12.45 -5.71 0.78
C ARG A 160 11.96 -6.12 2.17
N ASP A 161 10.63 -6.06 2.38
CA ASP A 161 10.03 -6.47 3.65
C ASP A 161 10.14 -7.98 3.83
N TYR A 162 10.03 -8.75 2.73
CA TYR A 162 10.29 -10.17 2.71
C TYR A 162 11.71 -10.50 3.19
N ASP A 163 12.73 -9.84 2.65
CA ASP A 163 14.13 -10.08 3.03
C ASP A 163 14.37 -9.79 4.51
N TYR A 164 13.73 -8.74 5.03
CA TYR A 164 13.79 -8.44 6.46
C TYR A 164 13.08 -9.52 7.28
N ALA A 165 11.85 -9.85 6.94
CA ALA A 165 11.05 -10.84 7.67
C ALA A 165 11.72 -12.22 7.63
N ALA A 166 12.25 -12.66 6.49
CA ALA A 166 12.92 -13.94 6.32
C ALA A 166 14.17 -14.10 7.21
N LYS A 167 14.86 -13.00 7.52
CA LYS A 167 16.01 -12.99 8.44
C LYS A 167 15.62 -13.13 9.90
N HIS A 168 14.39 -12.78 10.28
CA HIS A 168 13.97 -12.68 11.67
C HIS A 168 12.87 -13.66 12.04
N ALA A 169 12.07 -14.13 11.07
CA ALA A 169 11.00 -15.08 11.28
C ALA A 169 11.54 -16.50 11.53
N SER A 170 10.86 -17.23 12.42
CA SER A 170 11.15 -18.67 12.66
C SER A 170 10.40 -19.58 11.69
N ARG A 171 9.50 -19.04 10.89
CA ARG A 171 8.58 -19.75 9.99
C ARG A 171 8.63 -19.16 8.58
N ARG A 172 7.88 -19.79 7.66
CA ARG A 172 7.86 -19.37 6.26
C ARG A 172 7.29 -17.96 6.09
N VAL A 173 7.95 -17.19 5.24
CA VAL A 173 7.53 -15.86 4.81
C VAL A 173 7.04 -15.97 3.36
N PHE A 174 5.97 -15.26 3.07
CA PHE A 174 5.37 -15.13 1.74
C PHE A 174 5.41 -13.67 1.30
N CYS A 175 5.58 -13.43 0.02
CA CYS A 175 5.52 -12.10 -0.56
C CYS A 175 4.29 -12.00 -1.48
N ILE A 176 3.27 -11.29 -1.03
CA ILE A 176 2.04 -11.04 -1.79
C ILE A 176 1.96 -9.54 -2.08
N PRO A 177 2.53 -9.06 -3.19
CA PRO A 177 2.50 -7.65 -3.53
C PRO A 177 1.09 -7.19 -3.93
N PRO A 178 0.76 -5.89 -3.78
CA PRO A 178 -0.51 -5.35 -4.21
C PRO A 178 -0.67 -5.49 -5.71
N GLN A 179 -1.87 -5.84 -6.15
CA GLN A 179 -2.22 -5.88 -7.57
C GLN A 179 -3.09 -4.68 -7.91
N PRO A 180 -2.91 -4.07 -9.09
CA PRO A 180 -3.82 -3.06 -9.57
C PRO A 180 -5.19 -3.69 -9.85
N ASP A 181 -6.26 -2.97 -9.58
CA ASP A 181 -7.58 -3.40 -10.01
C ASP A 181 -7.63 -3.45 -11.54
N LYS A 182 -7.81 -4.64 -12.10
CA LYS A 182 -7.81 -4.87 -13.55
C LYS A 182 -8.97 -4.18 -14.27
N HIS A 183 -10.07 -3.89 -13.57
CA HIS A 183 -11.21 -3.17 -14.13
C HIS A 183 -10.93 -1.69 -14.26
N LEU A 184 -10.20 -1.11 -13.31
CA LEU A 184 -9.81 0.29 -13.32
C LEU A 184 -8.49 0.54 -14.06
N PHE A 185 -7.50 -0.30 -13.84
CA PHE A 185 -6.13 -0.12 -14.33
C PHE A 185 -5.75 -1.17 -15.35
N SER A 186 -6.12 -0.92 -16.59
CA SER A 186 -5.73 -1.71 -17.78
C SER A 186 -5.37 -0.74 -18.90
N PRO A 187 -4.62 -1.18 -19.93
CA PRO A 187 -4.32 -0.33 -21.08
C PRO A 187 -5.58 -0.05 -21.93
N ASP A 188 -6.58 -0.90 -21.78
CA ASP A 188 -7.85 -0.82 -22.49
C ASP A 188 -8.89 -0.02 -21.70
N GLY A 189 -9.79 0.67 -22.39
CA GLY A 189 -10.88 1.44 -21.81
C GLY A 189 -10.87 2.93 -22.17
N ALA A 190 -11.79 3.68 -21.59
CA ALA A 190 -11.95 5.11 -21.84
C ALA A 190 -10.67 5.88 -21.47
N ARG A 191 -10.37 6.92 -22.24
CA ARG A 191 -9.27 7.85 -22.00
C ARG A 191 -9.82 9.23 -21.75
N TYR A 192 -9.34 9.87 -20.69
CA TYR A 192 -9.72 11.25 -20.43
C TYR A 192 -9.06 12.18 -21.46
N ASP A 193 -9.85 13.05 -22.08
CA ASP A 193 -9.34 14.10 -22.96
C ASP A 193 -8.97 15.32 -22.12
N TYR A 194 -7.68 15.60 -22.05
CA TYR A 194 -7.17 16.77 -21.34
C TYR A 194 -7.40 18.10 -22.10
N GLY A 195 -8.03 18.06 -23.28
CA GLY A 195 -8.30 19.26 -24.11
C GLY A 195 -7.04 20.00 -24.52
N SER A 196 -5.91 19.31 -24.61
CA SER A 196 -4.59 19.91 -24.85
C SER A 196 -3.86 19.14 -25.94
N THR A 197 -3.28 19.87 -26.89
CA THR A 197 -2.33 19.34 -27.87
C THR A 197 -0.93 19.20 -27.30
N ARG A 198 -0.74 19.51 -26.01
CA ARG A 198 0.53 19.45 -25.30
C ARG A 198 0.77 18.04 -24.79
N PHE A 199 2.02 17.75 -24.46
CA PHE A 199 2.40 16.52 -23.78
C PHE A 199 1.89 16.56 -22.33
N ASN A 200 0.92 15.70 -22.01
CA ASN A 200 0.18 15.71 -20.74
C ASN A 200 0.90 14.85 -19.71
N VAL A 201 1.47 15.52 -18.72
CA VAL A 201 2.19 14.90 -17.59
C VAL A 201 1.27 14.87 -16.39
N VAL A 202 1.12 13.71 -15.74
CA VAL A 202 0.14 13.54 -14.66
C VAL A 202 0.82 13.12 -13.37
N PHE A 203 0.40 13.74 -12.25
CA PHE A 203 0.62 13.30 -10.89
C PHE A 203 -0.73 13.05 -10.20
N TYR A 204 -0.84 11.98 -9.40
CA TYR A 204 -2.09 11.68 -8.69
C TYR A 204 -1.90 11.01 -7.33
N GLY A 205 -2.94 11.05 -6.48
CA GLY A 205 -2.99 10.37 -5.19
C GLY A 205 -3.71 11.15 -4.10
N SER A 206 -3.65 10.68 -2.85
CA SER A 206 -4.22 11.40 -1.69
C SER A 206 -3.39 12.64 -1.36
N LEU A 207 -3.88 13.82 -1.73
CA LEU A 207 -3.10 15.07 -1.71
C LEU A 207 -2.80 15.57 -0.29
N ASP A 208 -3.57 15.17 0.70
CA ASP A 208 -3.36 15.50 2.12
C ASP A 208 -2.17 14.79 2.75
N ARG A 209 -1.67 13.72 2.13
CA ARG A 209 -0.52 12.99 2.64
C ARG A 209 0.75 13.83 2.56
N TYR A 210 1.50 13.92 3.65
CA TYR A 210 2.72 14.72 3.74
C TYR A 210 3.67 14.51 2.54
N GLN A 211 3.91 13.25 2.17
CA GLN A 211 4.79 12.92 1.04
C GLN A 211 4.28 13.45 -0.30
N ASN A 212 2.95 13.45 -0.51
CA ASN A 212 2.35 13.96 -1.74
C ASN A 212 2.35 15.49 -1.77
N ARG A 213 2.17 16.16 -0.61
CA ARG A 213 2.33 17.62 -0.51
C ARG A 213 3.75 18.06 -0.85
N MET A 214 4.77 17.32 -0.36
CA MET A 214 6.16 17.58 -0.73
C MET A 214 6.41 17.36 -2.22
N ALA A 215 5.82 16.32 -2.81
CA ALA A 215 5.88 16.10 -4.26
C ALA A 215 5.21 17.23 -5.05
N LEU A 216 4.06 17.72 -4.61
CA LEU A 216 3.38 18.87 -5.22
C LEU A 216 4.21 20.16 -5.12
N SER A 217 4.84 20.39 -3.98
CA SER A 217 5.76 21.53 -3.82
C SER A 217 6.94 21.45 -4.80
N PHE A 218 7.54 20.27 -4.98
CA PHE A 218 8.59 20.05 -5.97
C PHE A 218 8.07 20.28 -7.40
N ILE A 219 6.88 19.75 -7.72
CA ILE A 219 6.28 19.92 -9.05
C ILE A 219 6.07 21.42 -9.34
N GLY A 220 5.45 22.16 -8.40
CA GLY A 220 5.13 23.58 -8.59
C GLY A 220 6.34 24.50 -8.59
N ASN A 221 7.28 24.28 -7.68
CA ASN A 221 8.40 25.22 -7.45
C ASN A 221 9.65 24.90 -8.28
N GLU A 222 9.83 23.65 -8.70
CA GLU A 222 11.04 23.23 -9.40
C GLU A 222 10.74 22.67 -10.80
N LEU A 223 9.86 21.66 -10.92
CA LEU A 223 9.65 20.95 -12.18
C LEU A 223 8.92 21.81 -13.22
N VAL A 224 7.81 22.46 -12.87
CA VAL A 224 7.04 23.29 -13.82
C VAL A 224 7.86 24.47 -14.31
N PRO A 225 8.60 25.23 -13.46
CA PRO A 225 9.55 26.24 -13.94
C PRO A 225 10.65 25.68 -14.84
N ALA A 226 11.16 24.46 -14.57
CA ALA A 226 12.15 23.82 -15.41
C ALA A 226 11.58 23.44 -16.79
N LEU A 227 10.38 22.89 -16.85
CA LEU A 227 9.65 22.60 -18.09
C LEU A 227 9.36 23.88 -18.91
N ALA A 228 9.09 25.01 -18.25
CA ALA A 228 8.82 26.28 -18.91
C ALA A 228 10.07 26.91 -19.54
N ARG A 229 11.28 26.56 -19.11
CA ARG A 229 12.55 27.02 -19.67
C ARG A 229 12.93 26.30 -20.97
N GLU A 230 12.25 25.24 -21.32
CA GLU A 230 12.51 24.51 -22.56
C GLU A 230 12.22 25.37 -23.80
N PRO A 231 13.07 25.30 -24.85
CA PRO A 231 12.91 26.11 -26.06
C PRO A 231 11.57 25.96 -26.75
N SER A 232 10.94 24.80 -26.60
CA SER A 232 9.58 24.52 -27.06
C SER A 232 8.55 24.94 -26.00
N ASN A 233 8.61 26.18 -25.55
CA ASN A 233 7.73 26.74 -24.52
C ASN A 233 6.26 26.36 -24.75
N GLY A 234 5.63 25.79 -23.72
CA GLY A 234 4.24 25.36 -23.78
C GLY A 234 4.00 23.94 -24.31
N THR A 235 5.04 23.14 -24.55
CA THR A 235 4.88 21.75 -25.03
C THR A 235 4.36 20.83 -23.96
N PHE A 236 4.70 21.07 -22.67
CA PHE A 236 4.26 20.26 -21.55
C PHE A 236 3.08 20.90 -20.79
N LYS A 237 2.16 20.07 -20.31
CA LYS A 237 1.13 20.47 -19.37
C LYS A 237 1.07 19.49 -18.21
N VAL A 238 1.20 20.02 -17.00
CA VAL A 238 1.14 19.20 -15.79
C VAL A 238 -0.28 19.22 -15.24
N HIS A 239 -0.82 18.05 -14.98
CA HIS A 239 -2.13 17.82 -14.40
C HIS A 239 -2.01 17.10 -13.08
N VAL A 240 -2.86 17.45 -12.12
CA VAL A 240 -2.93 16.81 -10.81
C VAL A 240 -4.37 16.40 -10.51
N PHE A 241 -4.57 15.16 -10.08
CA PHE A 241 -5.85 14.72 -9.55
C PHE A 241 -5.68 13.86 -8.29
N GLY A 242 -6.74 13.79 -7.49
CA GLY A 242 -6.75 12.94 -6.31
C GLY A 242 -7.65 13.46 -5.20
N SER A 243 -7.81 12.62 -4.15
CA SER A 243 -8.58 12.94 -2.95
C SER A 243 -7.81 13.88 -2.02
N GLY A 244 -8.57 14.58 -1.16
CA GLY A 244 -8.03 15.51 -0.17
C GLY A 244 -8.25 16.96 -0.54
N LYS A 245 -8.10 17.85 0.45
CA LYS A 245 -8.26 19.29 0.23
C LYS A 245 -7.11 19.80 -0.64
N ALA A 246 -7.47 20.35 -1.79
CA ALA A 246 -6.55 21.18 -2.55
C ALA A 246 -6.22 22.41 -1.70
N HIS A 247 -4.97 22.58 -1.33
CA HIS A 247 -4.50 23.87 -0.83
C HIS A 247 -4.31 24.75 -2.05
N ASP A 248 -5.21 25.71 -2.25
CA ASP A 248 -5.20 26.64 -3.41
C ASP A 248 -3.83 27.29 -3.60
N ASP A 249 -3.10 27.49 -2.51
CA ASP A 249 -1.74 28.03 -2.48
C ASP A 249 -0.73 27.16 -3.24
N LEU A 250 -0.95 25.83 -3.34
CA LEU A 250 -0.04 24.91 -4.05
C LEU A 250 -0.25 24.94 -5.58
N PHE A 251 -1.38 25.44 -6.05
CA PHE A 251 -1.75 25.42 -7.47
C PHE A 251 -1.84 26.82 -8.07
N SER A 252 -2.12 27.86 -7.26
CA SER A 252 -2.25 29.23 -7.75
C SER A 252 -0.94 29.73 -8.36
N GLY A 253 -1.00 30.17 -9.59
CA GLY A 253 0.16 30.74 -10.32
C GLY A 253 1.22 29.73 -10.77
N THR A 254 1.08 28.44 -10.46
CA THR A 254 2.10 27.41 -10.77
C THR A 254 2.02 26.86 -12.19
N GLY A 255 0.94 27.13 -12.94
CA GLY A 255 0.70 26.52 -14.26
C GLY A 255 0.23 25.04 -14.21
N ILE A 256 0.03 24.49 -13.02
CA ILE A 256 -0.54 23.14 -12.82
C ILE A 256 -2.05 23.19 -13.05
N ASN A 257 -2.58 22.22 -13.78
CA ASN A 257 -4.02 22.00 -13.90
C ASN A 257 -4.51 21.02 -12.83
N PHE A 258 -5.20 21.54 -11.82
CA PHE A 258 -5.81 20.73 -10.78
C PHE A 258 -7.23 20.27 -11.20
N ILE A 259 -7.47 18.96 -11.20
CA ILE A 259 -8.73 18.34 -11.64
C ILE A 259 -9.65 18.02 -10.45
N GLY A 260 -9.07 17.73 -9.27
CA GLY A 260 -9.84 17.30 -8.10
C GLY A 260 -9.91 15.78 -7.94
N ALA A 261 -10.83 15.33 -7.08
CA ALA A 261 -11.08 13.91 -6.89
C ALA A 261 -11.85 13.33 -8.10
N VAL A 262 -11.49 12.13 -8.52
CA VAL A 262 -12.07 11.44 -9.68
C VAL A 262 -12.59 10.07 -9.28
N SER A 263 -13.67 9.61 -9.91
CA SER A 263 -14.28 8.30 -9.65
C SER A 263 -13.56 7.16 -10.37
N ASP A 264 -13.04 7.39 -11.59
CA ASP A 264 -12.26 6.42 -12.34
C ASP A 264 -10.86 6.98 -12.66
N PRO A 265 -9.87 6.74 -11.79
CA PRO A 265 -8.51 7.20 -12.02
C PRO A 265 -7.86 6.60 -13.26
N GLY A 266 -8.27 5.38 -13.65
CA GLY A 266 -7.71 4.68 -14.80
C GLY A 266 -7.89 5.44 -16.11
N GLN A 267 -9.06 6.06 -16.35
CA GLN A 267 -9.27 6.85 -17.56
C GLN A 267 -8.35 8.07 -17.66
N TYR A 268 -8.06 8.73 -16.52
CA TYR A 268 -7.14 9.86 -16.46
C TYR A 268 -5.69 9.42 -16.70
N ILE A 269 -5.29 8.30 -16.13
CA ILE A 269 -3.98 7.71 -16.36
C ILE A 269 -3.84 7.32 -17.84
N ARG A 270 -4.84 6.65 -18.42
CA ARG A 270 -4.83 6.26 -19.85
C ARG A 270 -4.80 7.45 -20.80
N GLY A 271 -5.36 8.60 -20.41
CA GLY A 271 -5.31 9.84 -21.17
C GLY A 271 -3.95 10.56 -21.12
N ALA A 272 -3.13 10.29 -20.10
CA ALA A 272 -1.82 10.92 -19.95
C ALA A 272 -0.80 10.43 -20.99
N ASP A 273 0.21 11.23 -21.27
CA ASP A 273 1.37 10.86 -22.07
C ASP A 273 2.48 10.27 -21.19
N ALA A 274 2.64 10.79 -19.96
CA ALA A 274 3.54 10.24 -18.94
C ALA A 274 3.01 10.49 -17.53
N ILE A 275 3.40 9.60 -16.60
CA ILE A 275 3.10 9.73 -15.18
C ILE A 275 4.38 10.10 -14.44
N ILE A 276 4.29 11.02 -13.48
CA ILE A 276 5.42 11.40 -12.61
C ILE A 276 5.14 11.02 -11.16
N ILE A 277 6.19 10.53 -10.47
CA ILE A 277 6.12 10.16 -9.05
C ILE A 277 7.33 10.74 -8.31
N PRO A 278 7.41 12.07 -8.12
CA PRO A 278 8.55 12.73 -7.49
C PRO A 278 8.45 12.70 -5.95
N VAL A 279 8.23 11.51 -5.38
CA VAL A 279 8.01 11.33 -3.94
C VAL A 279 9.33 10.97 -3.26
N LYS A 280 9.83 11.86 -2.40
CA LYS A 280 11.00 11.64 -1.54
C LYS A 280 10.58 11.05 -0.18
N ASN A 281 11.50 10.39 0.51
CA ASN A 281 11.28 9.77 1.83
C ASN A 281 10.10 8.77 1.83
N ALA A 282 10.01 7.97 0.79
CA ALA A 282 8.96 6.98 0.63
C ALA A 282 9.35 5.65 1.28
N SER A 283 8.43 5.06 2.05
CA SER A 283 8.51 3.66 2.50
C SER A 283 7.46 2.82 1.78
N GLY A 284 7.72 1.52 1.62
CA GLY A 284 6.81 0.57 0.99
C GLY A 284 6.61 0.76 -0.51
N ILE A 285 5.77 -0.09 -1.10
CA ILE A 285 5.42 -0.03 -2.53
C ILE A 285 4.51 1.17 -2.80
N LYS A 286 4.81 1.91 -3.87
CA LYS A 286 3.90 2.94 -4.38
C LYS A 286 2.98 2.31 -5.42
N LEU A 287 1.76 2.01 -5.00
CA LEU A 287 0.74 1.36 -5.85
C LEU A 287 0.54 2.11 -7.17
N ARG A 288 0.59 3.45 -7.14
CA ARG A 288 0.48 4.29 -8.34
C ARG A 288 1.50 3.98 -9.43
N ALA A 289 2.70 3.51 -9.08
CA ALA A 289 3.68 3.08 -10.08
C ALA A 289 3.18 1.85 -10.83
N ILE A 290 2.64 0.87 -10.08
CA ILE A 290 2.08 -0.37 -10.62
C ILE A 290 0.81 -0.07 -11.45
N GLU A 291 -0.09 0.77 -10.94
CA GLU A 291 -1.31 1.21 -11.62
C GLU A 291 -1.00 1.91 -12.96
N SER A 292 0.00 2.78 -12.96
CA SER A 292 0.42 3.51 -14.15
C SER A 292 1.03 2.57 -15.21
N LEU A 293 1.88 1.63 -14.78
CA LEU A 293 2.42 0.59 -15.67
C LEU A 293 1.29 -0.33 -16.19
N ALA A 294 0.30 -0.67 -15.35
CA ALA A 294 -0.85 -1.47 -15.77
C ALA A 294 -1.71 -0.76 -16.83
N CYS A 295 -1.82 0.55 -16.75
CA CYS A 295 -2.45 1.38 -17.81
C CYS A 295 -1.57 1.57 -19.06
N GLY A 296 -0.41 0.94 -19.13
CA GLY A 296 0.50 1.02 -20.27
C GLY A 296 1.21 2.36 -20.39
N LYS A 297 1.39 3.12 -19.29
CA LYS A 297 1.98 4.45 -19.34
C LYS A 297 3.45 4.48 -18.92
N PRO A 298 4.29 5.26 -19.61
CA PRO A 298 5.65 5.51 -19.14
C PRO A 298 5.62 6.27 -17.81
N VAL A 299 6.47 5.86 -16.89
CA VAL A 299 6.57 6.42 -15.54
C VAL A 299 7.96 7.02 -15.34
N VAL A 300 8.00 8.25 -14.83
CA VAL A 300 9.23 8.90 -14.33
C VAL A 300 9.09 9.08 -12.82
N ALA A 301 10.01 8.53 -12.03
CA ALA A 301 9.86 8.50 -10.58
C ALA A 301 11.20 8.70 -9.87
N THR A 302 11.15 9.16 -8.62
CA THR A 302 12.36 9.19 -7.78
C THR A 302 12.80 7.78 -7.39
N PRO A 303 14.10 7.53 -7.17
CA PRO A 303 14.61 6.25 -6.68
C PRO A 303 13.89 5.77 -5.42
N GLU A 304 13.55 6.68 -4.51
CA GLU A 304 12.84 6.37 -3.28
C GLU A 304 11.39 5.90 -3.53
N ALA A 305 10.74 6.45 -4.56
CA ALA A 305 9.37 6.05 -4.91
C ALA A 305 9.30 4.63 -5.46
N VAL A 306 10.37 4.11 -6.04
CA VAL A 306 10.42 2.78 -6.67
C VAL A 306 11.21 1.75 -5.87
N GLN A 307 11.84 2.14 -4.77
CA GLN A 307 12.72 1.28 -3.94
C GLN A 307 12.03 0.00 -3.43
N GLY A 308 10.69 0.01 -3.23
CA GLY A 308 9.93 -1.15 -2.76
C GLY A 308 9.50 -2.10 -3.88
N LEU A 309 9.69 -1.73 -5.15
CA LEU A 309 9.27 -2.56 -6.27
C LEU A 309 10.28 -3.68 -6.56
N PRO A 310 9.82 -4.84 -7.08
CA PRO A 310 10.69 -5.83 -7.71
C PRO A 310 11.60 -5.19 -8.77
N GLU A 311 12.83 -5.69 -8.91
CA GLU A 311 13.83 -5.12 -9.81
C GLU A 311 13.36 -5.06 -11.27
N ASP A 312 12.69 -6.11 -11.73
CA ASP A 312 12.12 -6.16 -13.07
C ASP A 312 11.04 -5.08 -13.33
N LEU A 313 10.22 -4.76 -12.31
CA LEU A 313 9.26 -3.64 -12.40
C LEU A 313 9.95 -2.29 -12.35
N ARG A 314 10.97 -2.16 -11.50
CA ARG A 314 11.79 -0.96 -11.43
C ARG A 314 12.48 -0.64 -12.75
N ALA A 315 12.93 -1.67 -13.48
CA ALA A 315 13.53 -1.52 -14.80
C ALA A 315 12.57 -0.94 -15.86
N MET A 316 11.25 -1.03 -15.64
CA MET A 316 10.24 -0.41 -16.51
C MET A 316 10.02 1.08 -16.24
N ILE A 317 10.65 1.64 -15.21
CA ILE A 317 10.48 3.03 -14.78
C ILE A 317 11.73 3.83 -15.10
N TYR A 318 11.57 5.10 -15.44
CA TYR A 318 12.67 6.05 -15.59
C TYR A 318 12.91 6.71 -14.23
N GLU A 319 14.11 6.55 -13.68
CA GLU A 319 14.48 7.18 -12.42
C GLU A 319 15.02 8.57 -12.65
N ALA A 320 14.58 9.53 -11.83
CA ALA A 320 15.00 10.92 -11.82
C ALA A 320 14.95 11.49 -10.41
N SER A 321 15.95 12.25 -10.00
CA SER A 321 16.08 12.82 -8.64
C SER A 321 15.91 14.33 -8.61
N THR A 322 16.24 15.02 -9.72
CA THR A 322 16.21 16.47 -9.87
C THR A 322 15.20 16.90 -10.94
N ALA A 323 14.78 18.17 -10.90
CA ALA A 323 13.86 18.71 -11.90
C ALA A 323 14.42 18.58 -13.33
N ASP A 324 15.71 18.81 -13.52
CA ASP A 324 16.35 18.72 -14.84
C ASP A 324 16.39 17.27 -15.35
N GLU A 325 16.62 16.28 -14.47
CA GLU A 325 16.53 14.85 -14.82
C GLU A 325 15.10 14.43 -15.21
N PHE A 326 14.08 14.93 -14.48
CA PHE A 326 12.68 14.74 -14.86
C PHE A 326 12.38 15.35 -16.24
N VAL A 327 12.83 16.57 -16.48
CA VAL A 327 12.67 17.24 -17.79
C VAL A 327 13.31 16.42 -18.91
N GLU A 328 14.55 15.96 -18.73
CA GLU A 328 15.25 15.16 -19.75
C GLU A 328 14.55 13.82 -20.03
N ALA A 329 14.06 13.13 -18.98
CA ALA A 329 13.29 11.90 -19.14
C ALA A 329 11.97 12.16 -19.90
N LEU A 330 11.21 13.19 -19.51
CA LEU A 330 9.96 13.58 -20.18
C LEU A 330 10.16 13.99 -21.63
N LYS A 331 11.23 14.72 -21.94
CA LYS A 331 11.64 15.06 -23.32
C LYS A 331 11.97 13.80 -24.11
N GLY A 332 12.75 12.90 -23.52
CA GLY A 332 13.11 11.63 -24.15
C GLY A 332 11.90 10.80 -24.51
N ILE A 333 10.89 10.75 -23.63
CA ILE A 333 9.61 10.05 -23.89
C ILE A 333 8.82 10.77 -24.99
N ARG A 334 8.66 12.10 -24.90
CA ARG A 334 7.94 12.90 -25.90
C ARG A 334 8.53 12.75 -27.29
N ASP A 335 9.84 12.80 -27.39
CA ASP A 335 10.58 12.78 -28.68
C ASP A 335 10.77 11.34 -29.22
N GLY A 336 10.26 10.34 -28.53
CA GLY A 336 10.40 8.92 -28.89
C GLY A 336 11.82 8.36 -28.73
N ARG A 337 12.74 9.12 -28.11
CA ARG A 337 14.11 8.65 -27.80
C ARG A 337 14.12 7.63 -26.66
N LEU A 338 13.18 7.78 -25.72
CA LEU A 338 12.91 6.84 -24.67
C LEU A 338 11.59 6.15 -24.96
N GLY A 339 11.63 4.84 -25.20
CA GLY A 339 10.45 4.03 -25.50
C GLY A 339 9.58 3.79 -24.26
N ASN A 340 8.34 3.35 -24.48
CA ASN A 340 7.54 2.83 -23.39
C ASN A 340 8.09 1.46 -22.97
N LYS A 341 8.58 1.35 -21.72
CA LYS A 341 9.16 0.11 -21.18
C LYS A 341 8.10 -0.84 -20.59
N THR A 342 6.82 -0.48 -20.60
CA THR A 342 5.78 -1.28 -19.97
C THR A 342 5.63 -2.65 -20.66
N ASN A 343 5.53 -3.69 -19.83
CA ASN A 343 5.26 -5.06 -20.27
C ASN A 343 4.20 -5.68 -19.36
N ASN A 344 2.95 -5.66 -19.83
CA ASN A 344 1.82 -6.11 -19.02
C ASN A 344 1.89 -7.61 -18.67
N SER A 345 2.40 -8.46 -19.57
CA SER A 345 2.56 -9.89 -19.27
C SER A 345 3.59 -10.13 -18.17
N LEU A 346 4.69 -9.36 -18.19
CA LEU A 346 5.70 -9.41 -17.14
C LEU A 346 5.15 -8.84 -15.85
N LEU A 347 4.42 -7.71 -15.88
CA LEU A 347 3.76 -7.11 -14.74
C LEU A 347 2.87 -8.12 -14.01
N ILE A 348 1.96 -8.78 -14.73
CA ILE A 348 1.04 -9.79 -14.15
C ILE A 348 1.82 -10.94 -13.51
N ARG A 349 2.85 -11.47 -14.19
CA ARG A 349 3.67 -12.57 -13.68
C ARG A 349 4.45 -12.22 -12.42
N LEU A 350 5.04 -11.02 -12.35
CA LEU A 350 5.83 -10.59 -11.20
C LEU A 350 4.99 -10.31 -9.97
N MET A 351 3.72 -10.01 -10.16
CA MET A 351 2.78 -9.75 -9.07
C MET A 351 2.08 -11.03 -8.54
N GLN A 352 2.39 -12.21 -9.11
CA GLN A 352 1.78 -13.50 -8.73
C GLN A 352 2.78 -14.47 -8.10
N LYS A 353 3.76 -13.98 -7.33
CA LYS A 353 4.83 -14.82 -6.76
C LYS A 353 4.31 -15.81 -5.72
N ASP A 354 3.53 -15.33 -4.77
CA ASP A 354 2.84 -16.14 -3.75
C ASP A 354 1.36 -15.76 -3.74
N SER A 355 0.50 -16.68 -3.35
CA SER A 355 -0.94 -16.48 -3.21
C SER A 355 -1.40 -16.69 -1.77
N VAL A 356 -2.61 -16.25 -1.47
CA VAL A 356 -3.27 -16.50 -0.19
C VAL A 356 -3.49 -18.01 0.02
N GLU A 357 -3.78 -18.75 -1.03
CA GLU A 357 -3.93 -20.21 -1.03
C GLU A 357 -2.64 -20.91 -0.63
N ASP A 358 -1.48 -20.40 -1.07
CA ASP A 358 -0.17 -20.95 -0.66
C ASP A 358 0.05 -20.81 0.85
N VAL A 359 -0.33 -19.64 1.42
CA VAL A 359 -0.27 -19.40 2.87
C VAL A 359 -1.17 -20.38 3.61
N LEU A 360 -2.44 -20.46 3.21
CA LEU A 360 -3.43 -21.34 3.84
C LEU A 360 -3.00 -22.81 3.75
N SER A 361 -2.55 -23.25 2.58
CA SER A 361 -2.05 -24.61 2.38
C SER A 361 -0.85 -24.93 3.29
N TYR A 362 0.05 -23.97 3.46
CA TYR A 362 1.21 -24.15 4.34
C TYR A 362 0.82 -24.28 5.82
N VAL A 363 -0.02 -23.38 6.33
CA VAL A 363 -0.37 -23.37 7.76
C VAL A 363 -1.27 -24.55 8.14
N LEU A 364 -2.13 -25.02 7.22
CA LEU A 364 -2.99 -26.19 7.44
C LEU A 364 -2.20 -27.51 7.42
N LYS A 365 -1.22 -27.68 6.51
CA LYS A 365 -0.33 -28.83 6.53
C LYS A 365 0.40 -28.96 7.86
N LYS A 366 0.87 -27.84 8.40
CA LYS A 366 1.57 -27.80 9.68
C LYS A 366 0.70 -28.19 10.88
N ARG A 367 -0.59 -27.86 10.84
CA ARG A 367 -1.53 -28.29 11.87
C ARG A 367 -1.68 -29.83 11.93
N GLN A 368 -1.45 -30.52 10.81
CA GLN A 368 -1.54 -31.99 10.70
C GLN A 368 -0.23 -32.71 11.10
N GLU A 369 0.90 -32.00 11.13
CA GLU A 369 2.16 -32.56 11.59
C GLU A 369 2.18 -32.58 13.12
N PRO A 370 2.46 -33.75 13.77
CA PRO A 370 2.55 -33.80 15.21
C PRO A 370 3.64 -32.85 15.71
N ALA A 371 3.35 -32.09 16.75
CA ALA A 371 4.26 -31.13 17.34
C ALA A 371 5.58 -31.84 17.71
N VAL A 372 6.63 -31.60 16.93
CA VAL A 372 7.99 -31.99 17.31
C VAL A 372 8.32 -31.16 18.55
N LYS A 373 8.26 -31.81 19.72
CA LYS A 373 8.70 -31.20 20.98
C LYS A 373 10.17 -30.81 20.81
N LEU A 374 10.42 -29.52 20.61
CA LEU A 374 11.75 -28.96 20.78
C LEU A 374 12.15 -29.17 22.24
N LYS A 375 13.12 -30.02 22.45
CA LYS A 375 13.79 -30.23 23.76
C LYS A 375 14.62 -28.99 24.13
#